data_a89a4854be788e5cd7b4b77c6f411c9a
#
_entry.id   a89a4854be788e5cd7b4b77c6f411c9a
#
_cell.length_a   1.000
_cell.length_b   1.000
_cell.length_c   1.000
_cell.angle_alpha   90.00
_cell.angle_beta   90.00
_cell.angle_gamma   90.00
#
_symmetry.space_group_name_H-M   'P 1'
#
loop_
_entity.id
_entity.type
_entity.pdbx_description
1 polymer ?
#
loop_
_entity_poly.entity_id
_entity_poly.type
_entity_poly.pdbx_seq_one_letter_code
_entity_poly.pdbx_strand_id
1 'polypeptide(L)'
;MLKTNVYDMSGKLVGEIELSEAVFGIEPNQAVVHDVVKNHLANCRQGTQSALTRAEVSGGGRKPWRQKGTGRARQGSTRAPQWTHGGIVFAPKPRDYSYTLNKKSRRLALKSALSAKAAEAAIIVIDEIKMEAPKTAKFAAFLNAVGATGKTLVVTATPDANVVKSGRNIPGCEVTFANVINVYDIVNASKLVLDKAALATIEEVFA
;
A
#
# COMPACT_ATOMS: atom_id res chain seq x y z
N MET A 1 -23.49 -9.11 -17.90
CA MET A 1 -23.48 -9.40 -16.45
C MET A 1 -22.26 -10.22 -16.11
N LEU A 2 -21.38 -9.69 -15.27
CA LEU A 2 -20.21 -10.40 -14.79
C LEU A 2 -20.62 -11.39 -13.71
N LYS A 3 -20.37 -12.71 -13.95
CA LYS A 3 -20.66 -13.77 -12.98
C LYS A 3 -19.35 -14.30 -12.43
N THR A 4 -19.33 -14.65 -11.15
CA THR A 4 -18.20 -15.31 -10.50
C THR A 4 -18.68 -16.46 -9.63
N ASN A 5 -17.83 -17.45 -9.48
CA ASN A 5 -18.11 -18.61 -8.65
C ASN A 5 -17.93 -18.30 -7.18
N VAL A 6 -18.83 -18.84 -6.34
CA VAL A 6 -18.75 -18.79 -4.88
C VAL A 6 -18.25 -20.13 -4.36
N TYR A 7 -17.21 -20.10 -3.55
CA TYR A 7 -16.61 -21.30 -2.94
C TYR A 7 -16.83 -21.31 -1.44
N ASP A 8 -16.74 -22.46 -0.84
CA ASP A 8 -16.57 -22.59 0.61
C ASP A 8 -15.07 -22.52 1.01
N MET A 9 -14.78 -22.54 2.29
CA MET A 9 -13.39 -22.56 2.79
C MET A 9 -12.62 -23.85 2.43
N SER A 10 -13.30 -24.90 1.96
CA SER A 10 -12.67 -26.15 1.48
C SER A 10 -12.34 -26.13 -0.03
N GLY A 11 -12.70 -25.06 -0.72
CA GLY A 11 -12.52 -24.90 -2.17
C GLY A 11 -13.61 -25.56 -3.00
N LYS A 12 -14.73 -26.01 -2.40
CA LYS A 12 -15.87 -26.55 -3.14
C LYS A 12 -16.75 -25.44 -3.67
N LEU A 13 -17.23 -25.58 -4.89
CA LEU A 13 -18.19 -24.68 -5.49
C LEU A 13 -19.56 -24.79 -4.76
N VAL A 14 -20.04 -23.66 -4.26
CA VAL A 14 -21.34 -23.54 -3.58
C VAL A 14 -22.40 -22.98 -4.52
N GLY A 15 -22.02 -22.04 -5.41
CA GLY A 15 -22.93 -21.39 -6.32
C GLY A 15 -22.26 -20.34 -7.19
N GLU A 16 -23.05 -19.50 -7.82
CA GLU A 16 -22.61 -18.36 -8.60
C GLU A 16 -23.23 -17.07 -8.04
N ILE A 17 -22.53 -15.96 -8.16
CA ILE A 17 -23.00 -14.64 -7.79
C ILE A 17 -22.76 -13.67 -8.95
N GLU A 18 -23.67 -12.74 -9.15
CA GLU A 18 -23.55 -11.66 -10.13
C GLU A 18 -22.85 -10.46 -9.47
N LEU A 19 -21.83 -9.91 -10.15
CA LEU A 19 -21.13 -8.72 -9.74
C LEU A 19 -21.78 -7.48 -10.35
N SER A 20 -21.91 -6.42 -9.56
CA SER A 20 -22.45 -5.13 -10.01
C SER A 20 -21.59 -4.52 -11.10
N GLU A 21 -22.14 -4.25 -12.27
CA GLU A 21 -21.45 -3.59 -13.38
C GLU A 21 -21.01 -2.16 -13.02
N ALA A 22 -21.73 -1.49 -12.11
CA ALA A 22 -21.40 -0.14 -11.65
C ALA A 22 -20.08 -0.07 -10.86
N VAL A 23 -19.61 -1.21 -10.31
CA VAL A 23 -18.39 -1.31 -9.50
C VAL A 23 -17.31 -2.14 -10.19
N PHE A 24 -17.68 -3.28 -10.79
CA PHE A 24 -16.74 -4.26 -11.35
C PHE A 24 -16.72 -4.29 -12.89
N GLY A 25 -17.60 -3.54 -13.57
CA GLY A 25 -17.75 -3.55 -15.02
C GLY A 25 -17.32 -2.25 -15.71
N ILE A 26 -16.70 -1.31 -15.03
CA ILE A 26 -16.26 -0.06 -15.64
C ILE A 26 -14.95 -0.25 -16.42
N GLU A 27 -14.73 0.56 -17.43
CA GLU A 27 -13.44 0.61 -18.14
C GLU A 27 -12.34 1.13 -17.20
N PRO A 28 -11.25 0.35 -16.95
CA PRO A 28 -10.21 0.74 -16.02
C PRO A 28 -9.41 1.97 -16.48
N ASN A 29 -9.40 3.03 -15.67
CA ASN A 29 -8.59 4.22 -15.91
C ASN A 29 -7.23 4.10 -15.22
N GLN A 30 -6.20 3.66 -15.94
CA GLN A 30 -4.85 3.45 -15.42
C GLN A 30 -4.20 4.71 -14.86
N ALA A 31 -4.44 5.89 -15.46
CA ALA A 31 -3.85 7.14 -15.01
C ALA A 31 -4.32 7.51 -13.60
N VAL A 32 -5.62 7.38 -13.35
CA VAL A 32 -6.21 7.69 -12.03
C VAL A 32 -5.77 6.67 -10.98
N VAL A 33 -5.67 5.39 -11.34
CA VAL A 33 -5.13 4.34 -10.44
C VAL A 33 -3.68 4.65 -10.08
N HIS A 34 -2.83 4.98 -11.05
CA HIS A 34 -1.44 5.37 -10.81
C HIS A 34 -1.32 6.58 -9.87
N ASP A 35 -2.14 7.61 -10.07
CA ASP A 35 -2.11 8.81 -9.22
C ASP A 35 -2.49 8.50 -7.77
N VAL A 36 -3.48 7.62 -7.55
CA VAL A 36 -3.87 7.20 -6.20
C VAL A 36 -2.79 6.34 -5.54
N VAL A 37 -2.16 5.41 -6.26
CA VAL A 37 -1.04 4.62 -5.76
C VAL A 37 0.14 5.52 -5.40
N LYS A 38 0.50 6.47 -6.25
CA LYS A 38 1.56 7.46 -5.99
C LYS A 38 1.24 8.32 -4.76
N ASN A 39 -0.01 8.75 -4.60
CA ASN A 39 -0.47 9.48 -3.43
C ASN A 39 -0.35 8.64 -2.15
N HIS A 40 -0.79 7.37 -2.18
CA HIS A 40 -0.68 6.45 -1.05
C HIS A 40 0.78 6.30 -0.61
N LEU A 41 1.68 6.00 -1.54
CA LEU A 41 3.12 5.85 -1.25
C LEU A 41 3.76 7.14 -0.74
N ALA A 42 3.35 8.31 -1.25
CA ALA A 42 3.83 9.60 -0.77
C ALA A 42 3.37 9.87 0.68
N ASN A 43 2.11 9.56 1.00
CA ASN A 43 1.54 9.74 2.33
C ASN A 43 2.13 8.76 3.38
N CYS A 44 2.69 7.62 2.95
CA CYS A 44 3.40 6.70 3.82
C CYS A 44 4.82 7.15 4.17
N ARG A 45 5.37 8.16 3.47
CA ARG A 45 6.73 8.65 3.74
C ARG A 45 6.78 9.49 5.00
N GLN A 46 7.61 9.12 5.95
CA GLN A 46 7.77 9.83 7.22
C GLN A 46 8.49 11.20 7.07
N GLY A 47 9.38 11.35 6.09
CA GLY A 47 10.05 12.60 5.76
C GLY A 47 11.04 13.14 6.79
N THR A 48 11.59 12.29 7.66
CA THR A 48 12.47 12.67 8.78
C THR A 48 13.95 12.80 8.41
N GLN A 49 14.29 12.71 7.12
CA GLN A 49 15.69 12.88 6.68
C GLN A 49 16.21 14.27 7.06
N SER A 50 17.41 14.31 7.68
CA SER A 50 18.04 15.56 8.07
C SER A 50 19.55 15.46 7.97
N ALA A 51 20.18 16.50 7.45
CA ALA A 51 21.63 16.66 7.49
C ALA A 51 21.98 18.10 7.82
N LEU A 52 23.19 18.31 8.35
CA LEU A 52 23.65 19.60 8.79
C LEU A 52 24.26 20.39 7.63
N THR A 53 23.81 21.63 7.46
CA THR A 53 24.42 22.61 6.57
C THR A 53 25.69 23.17 7.21
N ARG A 54 26.51 23.87 6.43
CA ARG A 54 27.70 24.55 6.92
C ARG A 54 27.44 25.49 8.10
N ALA A 55 26.27 26.11 8.17
CA ALA A 55 25.88 27.02 9.24
C ALA A 55 25.56 26.27 10.56
N GLU A 56 25.06 25.04 10.44
CA GLU A 56 24.61 24.24 11.59
C GLU A 56 25.69 23.34 12.20
N VAL A 57 26.71 23.00 11.42
CA VAL A 57 27.86 22.21 11.94
C VAL A 57 28.59 22.99 12.99
N SER A 58 28.92 22.36 14.13
CA SER A 58 29.68 22.96 15.21
C SER A 58 31.14 23.24 14.82
N GLY A 59 31.74 24.29 15.39
CA GLY A 59 33.12 24.65 15.18
C GLY A 59 33.38 25.70 14.10
N GLY A 60 34.59 25.87 13.64
CA GLY A 60 35.01 26.63 12.45
C GLY A 60 34.79 28.14 12.48
N GLY A 61 34.63 28.77 13.63
CA GLY A 61 34.42 30.23 13.76
C GLY A 61 35.65 31.05 13.35
N ARG A 62 36.85 30.47 13.33
CA ARG A 62 38.11 31.13 12.96
C ARG A 62 38.57 30.65 11.57
N LYS A 63 39.15 31.59 10.77
CA LYS A 63 39.82 31.25 9.51
C LYS A 63 41.03 30.34 9.80
N PRO A 64 41.20 29.18 9.12
CA PRO A 64 42.24 28.20 9.41
C PRO A 64 43.66 28.76 9.30
N TRP A 65 43.93 29.62 8.30
CA TRP A 65 45.19 30.29 8.07
C TRP A 65 45.00 31.60 7.29
N ARG A 66 46.05 32.42 7.25
CA ARG A 66 46.07 33.70 6.52
C ARG A 66 45.89 33.49 5.02
N GLN A 67 45.38 34.52 4.32
CA GLN A 67 44.98 34.46 2.91
C GLN A 67 46.13 34.17 1.94
N LYS A 68 47.34 34.62 2.25
CA LYS A 68 48.57 34.47 1.42
C LYS A 68 49.75 34.11 2.31
N GLY A 69 50.88 33.59 1.70
CA GLY A 69 52.15 33.32 2.37
C GLY A 69 52.17 32.03 3.21
N THR A 70 51.29 31.04 2.94
CA THR A 70 51.27 29.74 3.63
C THR A 70 51.59 28.57 2.72
N GLY A 71 51.71 28.76 1.41
CA GLY A 71 51.87 27.68 0.42
C GLY A 71 50.66 26.73 0.29
N ARG A 72 49.56 26.97 1.05
CA ARG A 72 48.39 26.15 1.07
C ARG A 72 47.24 26.76 0.28
N ALA A 73 46.25 25.94 -0.14
CA ALA A 73 45.04 26.41 -0.74
C ALA A 73 44.28 27.37 0.20
N ARG A 74 43.65 28.39 -0.37
CA ARG A 74 42.87 29.38 0.41
C ARG A 74 41.65 28.74 1.03
N GLN A 75 41.46 28.89 2.35
CA GLN A 75 40.31 28.35 3.09
C GLN A 75 39.71 29.41 4.01
N GLY A 76 38.37 29.45 4.04
CA GLY A 76 37.63 30.38 4.87
C GLY A 76 37.10 29.77 6.17
N SER A 77 36.83 28.48 6.17
CA SER A 77 36.24 27.77 7.31
C SER A 77 36.50 26.27 7.20
N THR A 78 36.71 25.63 8.34
CA THR A 78 36.86 24.16 8.45
C THR A 78 35.52 23.43 8.33
N ARG A 79 34.37 24.14 8.42
CA ARG A 79 33.02 23.61 8.22
C ARG A 79 32.58 23.58 6.76
N ALA A 80 33.43 24.03 5.83
CA ALA A 80 33.09 24.05 4.41
C ALA A 80 32.93 22.62 3.86
N PRO A 81 32.10 22.40 2.83
CA PRO A 81 31.76 21.05 2.36
C PRO A 81 32.94 20.22 1.89
N GLN A 82 34.04 20.84 1.46
CA GLN A 82 35.26 20.16 1.01
C GLN A 82 36.10 19.60 2.17
N TRP A 83 35.76 19.95 3.41
CA TRP A 83 36.47 19.44 4.60
C TRP A 83 35.79 18.19 5.15
N THR A 84 36.59 17.26 5.64
CA THR A 84 36.08 16.13 6.44
C THR A 84 35.33 16.67 7.65
N HIS A 85 34.13 16.14 7.88
CA HIS A 85 33.14 16.63 8.88
C HIS A 85 32.61 18.04 8.61
N GLY A 86 32.80 18.60 7.42
CA GLY A 86 32.12 19.83 6.98
C GLY A 86 30.64 19.62 6.72
N GLY A 87 29.90 20.73 6.55
CA GLY A 87 28.46 20.68 6.27
C GLY A 87 28.16 20.27 4.83
N ILE A 88 26.93 19.77 4.59
CA ILE A 88 26.42 19.45 3.27
C ILE A 88 25.83 20.72 2.64
N VAL A 89 26.11 20.97 1.34
CA VAL A 89 25.67 22.20 0.67
C VAL A 89 24.14 22.26 0.56
N PHE A 90 23.53 21.20 0.00
CA PHE A 90 22.08 21.04 -0.11
C PHE A 90 21.60 19.93 0.85
N ALA A 91 21.82 20.19 2.14
CA ALA A 91 21.44 19.24 3.18
C ALA A 91 19.94 18.96 3.14
N PRO A 92 19.50 17.69 3.10
CA PRO A 92 18.09 17.40 3.22
C PRO A 92 17.56 17.86 4.58
N LYS A 93 16.35 18.37 4.59
CA LYS A 93 15.63 18.80 5.79
C LYS A 93 14.34 17.98 5.92
N PRO A 94 13.84 17.78 7.12
CA PRO A 94 12.54 17.16 7.33
C PRO A 94 11.46 17.92 6.56
N ARG A 95 10.62 17.16 5.84
CA ARG A 95 9.50 17.73 5.09
C ARG A 95 8.33 16.76 5.04
N ASP A 96 7.13 17.30 4.93
CA ASP A 96 5.93 16.55 4.67
C ASP A 96 5.81 16.24 3.16
N TYR A 97 5.50 14.98 2.83
CA TYR A 97 5.26 14.52 1.47
C TYR A 97 3.78 14.26 1.22
N SER A 98 2.93 14.41 2.25
CA SER A 98 1.52 14.10 2.13
C SER A 98 0.77 15.12 1.25
N TYR A 99 -0.18 14.62 0.48
CA TYR A 99 -1.12 15.44 -0.27
C TYR A 99 -2.45 14.70 -0.44
N THR A 100 -3.51 15.44 -0.73
CA THR A 100 -4.87 14.90 -0.85
C THR A 100 -5.34 14.90 -2.30
N LEU A 101 -5.98 13.82 -2.73
CA LEU A 101 -6.69 13.74 -4.00
C LEU A 101 -8.20 13.94 -3.80
N ASN A 102 -8.85 14.39 -4.86
CA ASN A 102 -10.31 14.57 -4.86
C ASN A 102 -11.05 13.26 -4.60
N LYS A 103 -12.14 13.30 -3.81
CA LYS A 103 -12.94 12.11 -3.47
C LYS A 103 -13.43 11.35 -4.71
N LYS A 104 -13.89 12.06 -5.76
CA LYS A 104 -14.36 11.47 -7.02
C LYS A 104 -13.24 10.67 -7.72
N SER A 105 -12.01 11.20 -7.78
CA SER A 105 -10.86 10.51 -8.37
C SER A 105 -10.50 9.25 -7.60
N ARG A 106 -10.51 9.30 -6.26
CA ARG A 106 -10.24 8.11 -5.43
C ARG A 106 -11.28 7.01 -5.61
N ARG A 107 -12.57 7.38 -5.70
CA ARG A 107 -13.65 6.42 -5.97
C ARG A 107 -13.52 5.79 -7.36
N LEU A 108 -13.24 6.60 -8.39
CA LEU A 108 -13.00 6.10 -9.74
C LEU A 108 -11.81 5.14 -9.81
N ALA A 109 -10.70 5.47 -9.12
CA ALA A 109 -9.54 4.59 -9.05
C ALA A 109 -9.86 3.24 -8.40
N LEU A 110 -10.65 3.23 -7.32
CA LEU A 110 -11.04 2.00 -6.63
C LEU A 110 -11.93 1.12 -7.52
N LYS A 111 -12.95 1.70 -8.16
CA LYS A 111 -13.77 0.99 -9.14
C LYS A 111 -12.93 0.45 -10.30
N SER A 112 -11.99 1.26 -10.84
CA SER A 112 -11.08 0.85 -11.91
C SER A 112 -10.20 -0.33 -11.49
N ALA A 113 -9.67 -0.32 -10.26
CA ALA A 113 -8.83 -1.41 -9.75
C ALA A 113 -9.65 -2.71 -9.56
N LEU A 114 -10.87 -2.61 -9.03
CA LEU A 114 -11.78 -3.75 -8.87
C LEU A 114 -12.21 -4.33 -10.23
N SER A 115 -12.54 -3.47 -11.20
CA SER A 115 -12.90 -3.89 -12.56
C SER A 115 -11.74 -4.58 -13.28
N ALA A 116 -10.51 -4.09 -13.11
CA ALA A 116 -9.32 -4.75 -13.65
C ALA A 116 -9.14 -6.15 -13.06
N LYS A 117 -9.30 -6.31 -11.73
CA LYS A 117 -9.24 -7.62 -11.06
C LYS A 117 -10.36 -8.57 -11.51
N ALA A 118 -11.56 -8.06 -11.77
CA ALA A 118 -12.65 -8.84 -12.32
C ALA A 118 -12.33 -9.33 -13.75
N ALA A 119 -11.80 -8.46 -14.61
CA ALA A 119 -11.41 -8.80 -15.98
C ALA A 119 -10.27 -9.84 -16.03
N GLU A 120 -9.34 -9.81 -15.06
CA GLU A 120 -8.25 -10.78 -14.90
C GLU A 120 -8.70 -12.12 -14.29
N ALA A 121 -9.98 -12.30 -13.95
CA ALA A 121 -10.48 -13.43 -13.18
C ALA A 121 -9.65 -13.68 -11.90
N ALA A 122 -9.24 -12.60 -11.26
CA ALA A 122 -8.43 -12.63 -10.05
C ALA A 122 -9.27 -12.52 -8.76
N ILE A 123 -10.58 -12.36 -8.89
CA ILE A 123 -11.52 -12.30 -7.76
C ILE A 123 -12.02 -13.71 -7.45
N ILE A 124 -11.92 -14.09 -6.18
CA ILE A 124 -12.43 -15.34 -5.62
C ILE A 124 -13.46 -14.97 -4.54
N VAL A 125 -14.69 -15.42 -4.67
CA VAL A 125 -15.73 -15.14 -3.66
C VAL A 125 -15.91 -16.37 -2.79
N ILE A 126 -15.94 -16.16 -1.47
CA ILE A 126 -16.18 -17.18 -0.45
C ILE A 126 -17.52 -16.92 0.22
N ASP A 127 -18.28 -17.96 0.50
CA ASP A 127 -19.59 -17.83 1.11
C ASP A 127 -19.50 -17.23 2.52
N GLU A 128 -18.63 -17.79 3.37
CA GLU A 128 -18.33 -17.27 4.72
C GLU A 128 -16.87 -17.55 5.09
N ILE A 129 -16.18 -16.51 5.56
CA ILE A 129 -14.80 -16.64 6.10
C ILE A 129 -14.87 -16.55 7.62
N LYS A 130 -14.83 -17.70 8.30
CA LYS A 130 -14.93 -17.77 9.76
C LYS A 130 -13.89 -18.72 10.37
N MET A 131 -13.26 -18.27 11.44
CA MET A 131 -12.28 -19.05 12.20
C MET A 131 -12.68 -19.12 13.67
N GLU A 132 -12.93 -20.33 14.19
CA GLU A 132 -13.26 -20.55 15.60
C GLU A 132 -12.10 -20.18 16.54
N ALA A 133 -10.86 -20.46 16.10
CA ALA A 133 -9.64 -20.14 16.80
C ALA A 133 -8.55 -19.69 15.81
N PRO A 134 -7.62 -18.79 16.20
CA PRO A 134 -6.55 -18.33 15.33
C PRO A 134 -5.56 -19.47 15.06
N LYS A 135 -5.50 -19.97 13.82
CA LYS A 135 -4.56 -21.01 13.35
C LYS A 135 -4.08 -20.73 11.94
N THR A 136 -2.79 -20.40 11.78
CA THR A 136 -2.16 -20.10 10.49
C THR A 136 -2.17 -21.30 9.55
N ALA A 137 -1.95 -22.52 10.04
CA ALA A 137 -1.95 -23.73 9.21
C ALA A 137 -3.32 -23.98 8.55
N LYS A 138 -4.43 -23.80 9.26
CA LYS A 138 -5.79 -23.93 8.69
C LYS A 138 -6.05 -22.85 7.64
N PHE A 139 -5.61 -21.61 7.91
CA PHE A 139 -5.79 -20.50 6.99
C PHE A 139 -4.94 -20.67 5.71
N ALA A 140 -3.71 -21.18 5.83
CA ALA A 140 -2.88 -21.52 4.67
C ALA A 140 -3.49 -22.66 3.84
N ALA A 141 -4.06 -23.68 4.48
CA ALA A 141 -4.76 -24.76 3.79
C ALA A 141 -6.00 -24.23 3.03
N PHE A 142 -6.75 -23.32 3.63
CA PHE A 142 -7.86 -22.62 2.97
C PHE A 142 -7.39 -21.86 1.71
N LEU A 143 -6.37 -21.00 1.82
CA LEU A 143 -5.85 -20.23 0.67
C LEU A 143 -5.39 -21.17 -0.48
N ASN A 144 -4.74 -22.27 -0.14
CA ASN A 144 -4.34 -23.27 -1.13
C ASN A 144 -5.54 -23.98 -1.77
N ALA A 145 -6.56 -24.31 -0.99
CA ALA A 145 -7.77 -24.99 -1.49
C ALA A 145 -8.55 -24.13 -2.50
N VAL A 146 -8.61 -22.81 -2.28
CA VAL A 146 -9.28 -21.88 -3.21
C VAL A 146 -8.36 -21.37 -4.34
N GLY A 147 -7.12 -21.87 -4.42
CA GLY A 147 -6.16 -21.49 -5.46
C GLY A 147 -5.64 -20.06 -5.35
N ALA A 148 -5.68 -19.46 -4.16
CA ALA A 148 -5.17 -18.12 -3.89
C ALA A 148 -3.65 -18.14 -3.74
N THR A 149 -2.94 -18.18 -4.89
CA THR A 149 -1.47 -18.23 -4.95
C THR A 149 -0.85 -16.85 -5.10
N GLY A 150 0.35 -16.65 -4.55
CA GLY A 150 1.07 -15.37 -4.61
C GLY A 150 0.58 -14.37 -3.56
N LYS A 151 0.67 -13.07 -3.87
CA LYS A 151 0.16 -12.02 -2.99
C LYS A 151 -1.37 -12.05 -2.98
N THR A 152 -1.96 -12.28 -1.84
CA THR A 152 -3.42 -12.42 -1.68
C THR A 152 -3.94 -11.38 -0.70
N LEU A 153 -4.97 -10.64 -1.13
CA LEU A 153 -5.74 -9.76 -0.25
C LEU A 153 -7.05 -10.45 0.12
N VAL A 154 -7.25 -10.70 1.39
CA VAL A 154 -8.49 -11.29 1.93
C VAL A 154 -9.32 -10.18 2.55
N VAL A 155 -10.58 -10.06 2.14
CA VAL A 155 -11.49 -8.99 2.58
C VAL A 155 -12.70 -9.62 3.25
N THR A 156 -12.90 -9.31 4.52
CA THR A 156 -14.09 -9.70 5.31
C THR A 156 -15.07 -8.54 5.42
N ALA A 157 -16.33 -8.80 5.69
CA ALA A 157 -17.35 -7.75 5.87
C ALA A 157 -17.05 -6.91 7.11
N THR A 158 -16.74 -7.58 8.22
CA THR A 158 -16.42 -6.97 9.51
C THR A 158 -15.05 -7.46 10.00
N PRO A 159 -14.36 -6.70 10.86
CA PRO A 159 -13.09 -7.14 11.42
C PRO A 159 -13.27 -8.36 12.32
N ASP A 160 -12.71 -9.51 11.93
CA ASP A 160 -12.61 -10.72 12.75
C ASP A 160 -11.18 -10.91 13.23
N ALA A 161 -11.00 -10.84 14.54
CA ALA A 161 -9.68 -10.98 15.17
C ALA A 161 -9.04 -12.36 14.94
N ASN A 162 -9.82 -13.43 14.82
CA ASN A 162 -9.31 -14.78 14.58
C ASN A 162 -8.83 -14.92 13.14
N VAL A 163 -9.55 -14.36 12.15
CA VAL A 163 -9.15 -14.35 10.75
C VAL A 163 -7.89 -13.51 10.55
N VAL A 164 -7.85 -12.29 11.10
CA VAL A 164 -6.68 -11.41 11.03
C VAL A 164 -5.44 -12.06 11.65
N LYS A 165 -5.53 -12.62 12.85
CA LYS A 165 -4.42 -13.31 13.51
C LYS A 165 -3.96 -14.55 12.75
N SER A 166 -4.86 -15.24 12.06
CA SER A 166 -4.54 -16.44 11.27
C SER A 166 -3.82 -16.08 9.96
N GLY A 167 -4.20 -14.98 9.30
CA GLY A 167 -3.65 -14.57 8.00
C GLY A 167 -2.37 -13.75 8.08
N ARG A 168 -2.24 -12.82 9.06
CA ARG A 168 -1.15 -11.83 9.11
C ARG A 168 0.27 -12.40 9.17
N ASN A 169 0.44 -13.65 9.62
CA ASN A 169 1.75 -14.31 9.70
C ASN A 169 2.13 -15.04 8.39
N ILE A 170 1.25 -15.11 7.42
CA ILE A 170 1.52 -15.78 6.14
C ILE A 170 2.16 -14.74 5.19
N PRO A 171 3.39 -15.00 4.68
CA PRO A 171 4.04 -14.10 3.75
C PRO A 171 3.19 -13.86 2.49
N GLY A 172 2.98 -12.60 2.12
CA GLY A 172 2.17 -12.24 0.96
C GLY A 172 0.66 -12.30 1.15
N CYS A 173 0.18 -12.66 2.34
CA CYS A 173 -1.25 -12.60 2.68
C CYS A 173 -1.54 -11.36 3.53
N GLU A 174 -2.47 -10.54 3.08
CA GLU A 174 -3.00 -9.40 3.80
C GLU A 174 -4.48 -9.60 4.07
N VAL A 175 -4.92 -9.29 5.28
CA VAL A 175 -6.33 -9.42 5.70
C VAL A 175 -6.84 -8.04 6.07
N THR A 176 -7.91 -7.62 5.40
CA THR A 176 -8.58 -6.35 5.63
C THR A 176 -10.09 -6.53 5.69
N PHE A 177 -10.85 -5.46 5.85
CA PHE A 177 -12.30 -5.50 5.80
C PHE A 177 -12.87 -4.45 4.83
N ALA A 178 -14.09 -4.65 4.37
CA ALA A 178 -14.69 -3.93 3.24
C ALA A 178 -14.61 -2.40 3.34
N ASN A 179 -14.78 -1.83 4.55
CA ASN A 179 -14.78 -0.38 4.76
C ASN A 179 -13.40 0.29 4.67
N VAL A 180 -12.31 -0.49 4.74
CA VAL A 180 -10.91 0.01 4.77
C VAL A 180 -10.14 -0.36 3.49
N ILE A 181 -10.81 -1.05 2.56
CA ILE A 181 -10.19 -1.45 1.29
C ILE A 181 -9.59 -0.23 0.56
N ASN A 182 -8.37 -0.37 0.05
CA ASN A 182 -7.69 0.69 -0.67
C ASN A 182 -7.14 0.22 -2.02
N VAL A 183 -6.88 1.17 -2.91
CA VAL A 183 -6.42 0.90 -4.29
C VAL A 183 -5.05 0.23 -4.30
N TYR A 184 -4.15 0.62 -3.40
CA TYR A 184 -2.79 0.09 -3.36
C TYR A 184 -2.77 -1.41 -3.07
N ASP A 185 -3.52 -1.85 -2.06
CA ASP A 185 -3.58 -3.27 -1.67
C ASP A 185 -4.24 -4.12 -2.75
N ILE A 186 -5.32 -3.62 -3.40
CA ILE A 186 -5.96 -4.30 -4.53
C ILE A 186 -4.98 -4.50 -5.70
N VAL A 187 -4.26 -3.46 -6.08
CA VAL A 187 -3.30 -3.52 -7.21
C VAL A 187 -2.11 -4.41 -6.87
N ASN A 188 -1.61 -4.35 -5.63
CA ASN A 188 -0.47 -5.14 -5.16
C ASN A 188 -0.78 -6.64 -5.04
N ALA A 189 -2.05 -6.99 -4.79
CA ALA A 189 -2.49 -8.37 -4.68
C ALA A 189 -2.59 -9.05 -6.06
N SER A 190 -2.13 -10.28 -6.16
CA SER A 190 -2.34 -11.14 -7.35
C SER A 190 -3.75 -11.74 -7.35
N LYS A 191 -4.27 -12.07 -6.19
CA LYS A 191 -5.64 -12.60 -6.00
C LYS A 191 -6.36 -11.81 -4.92
N LEU A 192 -7.64 -11.54 -5.16
CA LEU A 192 -8.55 -10.87 -4.25
C LEU A 192 -9.60 -11.88 -3.76
N VAL A 193 -9.55 -12.23 -2.50
CA VAL A 193 -10.50 -13.15 -1.86
C VAL A 193 -11.51 -12.33 -1.08
N LEU A 194 -12.77 -12.38 -1.50
CA LEU A 194 -13.87 -11.61 -0.92
C LEU A 194 -14.84 -12.54 -0.19
N ASP A 195 -15.17 -12.20 1.04
CA ASP A 195 -16.37 -12.74 1.69
C ASP A 195 -17.62 -12.22 0.97
N LYS A 196 -18.63 -13.05 0.80
CA LYS A 196 -19.92 -12.68 0.16
C LYS A 196 -20.58 -11.48 0.84
N ALA A 197 -20.51 -11.41 2.17
CA ALA A 197 -21.01 -10.25 2.91
C ALA A 197 -20.14 -9.00 2.69
N ALA A 198 -18.82 -9.14 2.50
CA ALA A 198 -17.94 -8.04 2.14
C ALA A 198 -18.23 -7.50 0.74
N LEU A 199 -18.53 -8.40 -0.20
CA LEU A 199 -18.93 -8.01 -1.57
C LEU A 199 -20.17 -7.10 -1.55
N ALA A 200 -21.23 -7.51 -0.82
CA ALA A 200 -22.43 -6.70 -0.67
C ALA A 200 -22.14 -5.31 -0.08
N THR A 201 -21.30 -5.24 0.94
CA THR A 201 -20.86 -3.96 1.55
C THR A 201 -20.10 -3.08 0.54
N ILE A 202 -19.19 -3.66 -0.26
CA ILE A 202 -18.45 -2.93 -1.30
C ILE A 202 -19.40 -2.37 -2.35
N GLU A 203 -20.37 -3.15 -2.80
CA GLU A 203 -21.37 -2.71 -3.77
C GLU A 203 -22.24 -1.58 -3.21
N GLU A 204 -22.70 -1.67 -1.97
CA GLU A 204 -23.50 -0.62 -1.33
C GLU A 204 -22.73 0.70 -1.19
N VAL A 205 -21.47 0.65 -0.78
CA VAL A 205 -20.66 1.86 -0.53
C VAL A 205 -20.17 2.53 -1.81
N PHE A 206 -19.93 1.75 -2.87
CA PHE A 206 -19.30 2.25 -4.10
C PHE A 206 -20.20 2.22 -5.34
N ALA A 207 -21.43 1.74 -5.27
CA ALA A 207 -22.38 1.74 -6.39
C ALA A 207 -22.71 3.14 -6.95
#